data_83e1c66b6787795626358fc6d6a5711f
#
_entry.id   83e1c66b6787795626358fc6d6a5711f
#
_cell.length_a   1.000
_cell.length_b   1.000
_cell.length_c   1.000
_cell.angle_alpha   90.00
_cell.angle_beta   90.00
_cell.angle_gamma   90.00
#
_symmetry.space_group_name_H-M   'P 1'
#
loop_
_entity.id
_entity.type
_entity.pdbx_description
1 polymer ?
#
loop_
_entity_poly.entity_id
_entity_poly.type
_entity_poly.pdbx_seq_one_letter_code
_entity_poly.pdbx_strand_id
1 'polypeptide(L)'
;MKHALARRTLLTAGATAAAAGIGWGAAGTAAADGRGRRPVAQEAVDAEVARLEPGLIELRRDIHQHPEAPGQEERTAGVVARELRAAGLAVATGVGGHGVVGVLRGARPGRTVAYRADMDAVPPGDIVGGGPAAAHLCGHDIHTTVAIGVAQVLARLRRHLSGTAVFLFQPAEEALAGARAMIDAGVLERTRVEEIHALHCGPFPVGRFAVTPGYGLPGQDRGEVTLSGPDAADAARRLATEIGALATVAPPQTPADLERMVADLQTPDGPLARFVAVRARAQDAKVSVSYRCWPEERYVEVREDIRRLAAAYGATGAAGVSFPDEPFPAMVCPEPDARALARHLSRTLGGDTVTELHAAIPFSGEDFALYLDRVPGTFTFLGVRAPGAPITACYPHYPDFAPDERAISLGVRAMAGWVARRTHGA
;
A
#
# COMPACT_ATOMS: atom_id res chain seq x y z
N MET A 1 -26.96 6.85 -16.54
CA MET A 1 -28.03 7.46 -15.71
C MET A 1 -27.49 7.47 -14.27
N LYS A 2 -27.32 8.66 -13.70
CA LYS A 2 -26.71 8.86 -12.37
C LYS A 2 -27.71 8.52 -11.27
N HIS A 3 -27.40 7.56 -10.41
CA HIS A 3 -28.13 7.36 -9.15
C HIS A 3 -27.29 7.90 -7.99
N ALA A 4 -27.78 9.01 -7.43
CA ALA A 4 -27.32 9.54 -6.16
C ALA A 4 -28.00 8.76 -5.05
N LEU A 5 -27.25 8.09 -4.18
CA LEU A 5 -27.75 7.47 -2.95
C LEU A 5 -27.45 8.36 -1.74
N ALA A 6 -28.49 8.61 -0.99
CA ALA A 6 -28.53 9.51 0.15
C ALA A 6 -27.80 8.92 1.37
N ARG A 7 -26.95 9.74 2.01
CA ARG A 7 -26.29 9.46 3.28
C ARG A 7 -27.28 9.41 4.43
N ARG A 8 -27.32 8.32 5.18
CA ARG A 8 -27.94 8.24 6.51
C ARG A 8 -26.86 8.34 7.57
N THR A 9 -26.97 9.36 8.39
CA THR A 9 -26.15 9.61 9.57
C THR A 9 -26.52 8.64 10.69
N LEU A 10 -25.57 7.84 11.17
CA LEU A 10 -25.69 7.09 12.42
C LEU A 10 -24.76 7.73 13.47
N LEU A 11 -25.38 8.29 14.49
CA LEU A 11 -24.70 8.74 15.71
C LEU A 11 -24.45 7.54 16.62
N THR A 12 -23.22 7.25 16.95
CA THR A 12 -22.86 6.36 18.06
C THR A 12 -21.96 7.10 19.05
N ALA A 13 -22.27 6.91 20.32
CA ALA A 13 -21.73 7.60 21.48
C ALA A 13 -20.25 7.26 21.75
N GLY A 14 -19.54 8.27 22.30
CA GLY A 14 -18.11 8.27 22.48
C GLY A 14 -17.57 7.39 23.60
N ALA A 15 -16.32 7.00 23.40
CA ALA A 15 -15.36 6.69 24.46
C ALA A 15 -14.23 7.73 24.39
N THR A 16 -14.10 8.56 25.40
CA THR A 16 -13.06 9.58 25.51
C THR A 16 -11.76 8.95 25.96
N ALA A 17 -10.84 8.75 25.02
CA ALA A 17 -9.43 8.53 25.34
C ALA A 17 -8.75 9.91 25.39
N ALA A 18 -8.12 10.23 26.51
CA ALA A 18 -7.38 11.48 26.72
C ALA A 18 -6.13 11.50 25.83
N ALA A 19 -6.23 12.16 24.67
CA ALA A 19 -5.09 12.45 23.81
C ALA A 19 -4.39 13.71 24.34
N ALA A 20 -3.11 13.60 24.66
CA ALA A 20 -2.25 14.73 24.95
C ALA A 20 -2.26 15.68 23.74
N GLY A 21 -2.86 16.86 23.92
CA GLY A 21 -3.05 17.83 22.85
C GLY A 21 -1.72 18.48 22.45
N ILE A 22 -1.22 18.11 21.28
CA ILE A 22 -0.25 18.93 20.54
C ILE A 22 -1.10 19.90 19.71
N GLY A 23 -1.07 21.18 20.06
CA GLY A 23 -1.80 22.23 19.35
C GLY A 23 -1.34 22.35 17.91
N TRP A 24 -2.19 21.96 16.98
CA TRP A 24 -2.04 22.18 15.54
C TRP A 24 -2.44 23.64 15.25
N GLY A 25 -1.49 24.57 15.40
CA GLY A 25 -1.75 25.99 15.21
C GLY A 25 -2.27 26.29 13.80
N ALA A 26 -3.38 27.02 13.71
CA ALA A 26 -3.96 27.50 12.47
C ALA A 26 -2.95 28.33 11.67
N ALA A 27 -2.76 28.00 10.40
CA ALA A 27 -1.91 28.75 9.49
C ALA A 27 -2.60 30.07 9.13
N GLY A 28 -1.96 31.20 9.47
CA GLY A 28 -2.32 32.51 8.95
C GLY A 28 -2.03 32.57 7.45
N THR A 29 -2.97 33.11 6.67
CA THR A 29 -2.81 33.37 5.23
C THR A 29 -1.85 34.55 5.04
N ALA A 30 -0.61 34.26 4.68
CA ALA A 30 0.32 35.26 4.17
C ALA A 30 0.06 35.46 2.66
N ALA A 31 -0.16 36.71 2.24
CA ALA A 31 -0.35 37.07 0.84
C ALA A 31 0.89 36.72 -0.01
N ALA A 32 0.66 36.02 -1.11
CA ALA A 32 1.70 35.58 -2.02
C ALA A 32 2.22 36.71 -2.90
N ASP A 33 3.52 36.98 -2.83
CA ASP A 33 4.24 37.80 -3.82
C ASP A 33 4.50 36.94 -5.06
N GLY A 34 3.76 37.23 -6.15
CA GLY A 34 3.61 36.41 -7.35
C GLY A 34 4.82 36.40 -8.30
N ARG A 35 6.00 36.03 -7.83
CA ARG A 35 7.14 35.74 -8.72
C ARG A 35 7.39 34.25 -8.73
N GLY A 36 7.15 33.63 -9.90
CA GLY A 36 7.29 32.20 -10.16
C GLY A 36 8.66 31.65 -9.73
N ARG A 37 8.71 31.10 -8.53
CA ARG A 37 9.90 30.44 -7.98
C ARG A 37 9.83 28.95 -8.31
N ARG A 38 10.92 28.44 -8.87
CA ARG A 38 11.04 27.03 -9.31
C ARG A 38 10.86 26.06 -8.15
N PRO A 39 10.29 24.86 -8.40
CA PRO A 39 10.31 23.73 -7.46
C PRO A 39 11.74 23.42 -6.99
N VAL A 40 11.88 22.63 -5.94
CA VAL A 40 13.17 22.09 -5.52
C VAL A 40 13.84 21.38 -6.71
N ALA A 41 15.08 21.77 -7.01
CA ALA A 41 15.83 21.19 -8.14
C ALA A 41 16.24 19.76 -7.83
N GLN A 42 16.15 18.86 -8.81
CA GLN A 42 16.48 17.43 -8.61
C GLN A 42 17.95 17.24 -8.21
N GLU A 43 18.86 18.07 -8.77
CA GLU A 43 20.29 18.02 -8.42
C GLU A 43 20.55 18.30 -6.92
N ALA A 44 19.72 19.16 -6.31
CA ALA A 44 19.81 19.44 -4.88
C ALA A 44 19.30 18.23 -4.06
N VAL A 45 18.25 17.56 -4.53
CA VAL A 45 17.75 16.32 -3.95
C VAL A 45 18.85 15.25 -4.03
N ASP A 46 19.44 15.05 -5.20
CA ASP A 46 20.48 14.04 -5.45
C ASP A 46 21.71 14.26 -4.57
N ALA A 47 22.12 15.50 -4.38
CA ALA A 47 23.25 15.85 -3.51
C ALA A 47 22.99 15.52 -2.03
N GLU A 48 21.76 15.75 -1.54
CA GLU A 48 21.41 15.42 -0.16
C GLU A 48 21.24 13.89 0.02
N VAL A 49 20.68 13.18 -0.96
CA VAL A 49 20.59 11.71 -0.92
C VAL A 49 21.96 11.07 -0.84
N ALA A 50 22.92 11.50 -1.67
CA ALA A 50 24.30 10.97 -1.63
C ALA A 50 24.97 11.12 -0.27
N ARG A 51 24.64 12.18 0.50
CA ARG A 51 25.15 12.38 1.85
C ARG A 51 24.49 11.49 2.89
N LEU A 52 23.22 11.14 2.68
CA LEU A 52 22.41 10.36 3.64
C LEU A 52 22.52 8.86 3.41
N GLU A 53 22.86 8.40 2.20
CA GLU A 53 22.83 7.02 1.79
C GLU A 53 23.49 6.03 2.75
N PRO A 54 24.74 6.26 3.27
CA PRO A 54 25.35 5.30 4.18
C PRO A 54 24.53 5.10 5.46
N GLY A 55 24.05 6.19 6.07
CA GLY A 55 23.22 6.13 7.27
C GLY A 55 21.84 5.52 7.03
N LEU A 56 21.26 5.70 5.83
CA LEU A 56 19.99 5.07 5.49
C LEU A 56 20.14 3.54 5.30
N ILE A 57 21.25 3.08 4.73
CA ILE A 57 21.54 1.64 4.61
C ILE A 57 21.69 1.02 6.01
N GLU A 58 22.42 1.68 6.94
CA GLU A 58 22.56 1.23 8.31
C GLU A 58 21.20 1.18 9.03
N LEU A 59 20.38 2.21 8.86
CA LEU A 59 19.04 2.29 9.44
C LEU A 59 18.14 1.16 8.92
N ARG A 60 18.13 0.89 7.61
CA ARG A 60 17.40 -0.24 7.02
C ARG A 60 17.82 -1.57 7.63
N ARG A 61 19.12 -1.79 7.76
CA ARG A 61 19.68 -3.03 8.35
C ARG A 61 19.29 -3.20 9.80
N ASP A 62 19.26 -2.10 10.56
CA ASP A 62 18.80 -2.11 11.94
C ASP A 62 17.31 -2.48 12.05
N ILE A 63 16.43 -1.88 11.23
CA ILE A 63 15.01 -2.25 11.18
C ILE A 63 14.84 -3.70 10.76
N HIS A 64 15.54 -4.12 9.70
CA HIS A 64 15.48 -5.49 9.17
C HIS A 64 15.81 -6.58 10.19
N GLN A 65 16.77 -6.30 11.07
CA GLN A 65 17.20 -7.24 12.12
C GLN A 65 16.22 -7.34 13.31
N HIS A 66 15.22 -6.45 13.36
CA HIS A 66 14.26 -6.39 14.45
C HIS A 66 12.84 -6.34 13.92
N PRO A 67 12.40 -7.40 13.21
CA PRO A 67 11.07 -7.43 12.62
C PRO A 67 9.98 -7.50 13.68
N GLU A 68 8.96 -6.69 13.52
CA GLU A 68 7.79 -6.63 14.39
C GLU A 68 6.54 -6.95 13.57
N ALA A 69 5.73 -7.90 14.05
CA ALA A 69 4.51 -8.32 13.38
C ALA A 69 3.42 -7.21 13.38
N PRO A 70 2.39 -7.33 12.53
CA PRO A 70 1.29 -6.36 12.46
C PRO A 70 0.72 -6.02 13.85
N GLY A 71 0.67 -4.72 14.18
CA GLY A 71 0.19 -4.21 15.46
C GLY A 71 1.18 -4.31 16.63
N GLN A 72 2.42 -4.69 16.37
CA GLN A 72 3.50 -4.83 17.37
C GLN A 72 4.71 -3.92 17.09
N GLU A 73 4.58 -2.94 16.23
CA GLU A 73 5.66 -2.10 15.66
C GLU A 73 6.15 -1.02 16.64
N GLU A 74 6.24 -1.34 17.95
CA GLU A 74 6.61 -0.37 18.99
C GLU A 74 8.04 0.18 18.81
N ARG A 75 8.99 -0.73 18.55
CA ARG A 75 10.40 -0.35 18.36
C ARG A 75 10.57 0.44 17.05
N THR A 76 10.01 -0.06 15.94
CA THR A 76 10.10 0.61 14.64
C THR A 76 9.49 2.00 14.69
N ALA A 77 8.31 2.15 15.30
CA ALA A 77 7.67 3.45 15.53
C ALA A 77 8.57 4.39 16.37
N GLY A 78 9.24 3.86 17.38
CA GLY A 78 10.21 4.60 18.20
C GLY A 78 11.42 5.08 17.38
N VAL A 79 11.95 4.25 16.50
CA VAL A 79 13.02 4.58 15.56
C VAL A 79 12.58 5.70 14.62
N VAL A 80 11.44 5.53 13.95
CA VAL A 80 10.85 6.54 13.05
C VAL A 80 10.69 7.88 13.76
N ALA A 81 10.05 7.89 14.92
CA ALA A 81 9.81 9.11 15.67
C ALA A 81 11.10 9.84 16.04
N ARG A 82 12.15 9.13 16.39
CA ARG A 82 13.48 9.69 16.70
C ARG A 82 14.09 10.34 15.46
N GLU A 83 14.13 9.64 14.33
CA GLU A 83 14.72 10.13 13.08
C GLU A 83 14.00 11.38 12.56
N LEU A 84 12.66 11.38 12.59
CA LEU A 84 11.87 12.54 12.16
C LEU A 84 12.07 13.76 13.08
N ARG A 85 12.13 13.57 14.40
CA ARG A 85 12.43 14.67 15.34
C ARG A 85 13.83 15.21 15.13
N ALA A 86 14.82 14.34 14.91
CA ALA A 86 16.19 14.74 14.61
C ALA A 86 16.28 15.55 13.31
N ALA A 87 15.43 15.25 12.33
CA ALA A 87 15.31 16.04 11.09
C ALA A 87 14.51 17.34 11.28
N GLY A 88 13.95 17.61 12.47
CA GLY A 88 13.23 18.86 12.77
C GLY A 88 11.78 18.89 12.33
N LEU A 89 11.14 17.74 12.15
CA LEU A 89 9.70 17.63 11.89
C LEU A 89 8.90 17.75 13.18
N ALA A 90 7.67 18.23 13.10
CA ALA A 90 6.67 18.03 14.15
C ALA A 90 6.16 16.58 14.09
N VAL A 91 6.23 15.85 15.21
CA VAL A 91 5.97 14.40 15.24
C VAL A 91 4.89 14.06 16.26
N ALA A 92 3.87 13.33 15.80
CA ALA A 92 2.88 12.66 16.63
C ALA A 92 3.09 11.14 16.54
N THR A 93 2.92 10.44 17.65
CA THR A 93 3.03 8.97 17.77
C THR A 93 1.73 8.41 18.33
N GLY A 94 1.51 7.10 18.17
CA GLY A 94 0.30 6.45 18.68
C GLY A 94 -0.95 6.76 17.85
N VAL A 95 -0.80 7.08 16.57
CA VAL A 95 -1.92 7.40 15.67
C VAL A 95 -2.44 6.10 15.05
N GLY A 96 -3.60 5.64 15.50
CA GLY A 96 -4.16 4.37 15.04
C GLY A 96 -3.31 3.15 15.45
N GLY A 97 -2.87 3.09 16.70
CA GLY A 97 -1.94 2.07 17.21
C GLY A 97 -0.51 2.61 17.28
N HIS A 98 0.45 1.91 16.66
CA HIS A 98 1.85 2.34 16.62
C HIS A 98 2.17 3.36 15.51
N GLY A 99 1.15 3.88 14.80
CA GLY A 99 1.33 4.85 13.72
C GLY A 99 2.07 6.11 14.14
N VAL A 100 2.97 6.60 13.27
CA VAL A 100 3.75 7.82 13.45
C VAL A 100 3.45 8.81 12.34
N VAL A 101 3.22 10.08 12.70
CA VAL A 101 2.96 11.16 11.75
C VAL A 101 4.01 12.25 11.90
N GLY A 102 4.75 12.52 10.82
CA GLY A 102 5.69 13.62 10.72
C GLY A 102 5.15 14.76 9.84
N VAL A 103 5.26 15.99 10.29
CA VAL A 103 4.83 17.17 9.51
C VAL A 103 5.99 18.11 9.28
N LEU A 104 6.31 18.35 8.02
CA LEU A 104 7.31 19.31 7.56
C LEU A 104 6.62 20.45 6.82
N ARG A 105 6.63 21.64 7.40
CA ARG A 105 6.15 22.87 6.72
C ARG A 105 7.27 23.51 5.95
N GLY A 106 7.06 23.70 4.65
CA GLY A 106 7.97 24.48 3.80
C GLY A 106 7.99 25.95 4.17
N ALA A 107 8.91 26.69 3.54
CA ALA A 107 9.08 28.12 3.78
C ALA A 107 8.08 28.98 2.97
N ARG A 108 7.24 28.38 2.15
CA ARG A 108 6.31 29.07 1.24
C ARG A 108 4.94 28.41 1.26
N PRO A 109 3.86 29.13 0.94
CA PRO A 109 2.54 28.54 0.71
C PRO A 109 2.58 27.49 -0.40
N GLY A 110 1.69 26.52 -0.32
CA GLY A 110 1.52 25.43 -1.27
C GLY A 110 0.55 24.39 -0.73
N ARG A 111 0.49 23.23 -1.37
CA ARG A 111 -0.40 22.14 -1.04
C ARG A 111 0.11 21.30 0.14
N THR A 112 -0.80 20.59 0.77
CA THR A 112 -0.45 19.57 1.77
C THR A 112 -0.48 18.19 1.12
N VAL A 113 0.70 17.57 1.02
CA VAL A 113 0.90 16.29 0.36
C VAL A 113 1.44 15.27 1.36
N ALA A 114 0.81 14.10 1.42
CA ALA A 114 1.27 13.00 2.26
C ALA A 114 2.15 12.01 1.49
N TYR A 115 3.08 11.42 2.21
CA TYR A 115 3.84 10.25 1.79
C TYR A 115 3.71 9.16 2.86
N ARG A 116 3.21 7.98 2.47
CA ARG A 116 2.97 6.84 3.36
C ARG A 116 4.06 5.79 3.18
N ALA A 117 4.48 5.21 4.29
CA ALA A 117 5.23 3.97 4.36
C ALA A 117 4.65 3.08 5.47
N ASP A 118 4.62 1.78 5.22
CA ASP A 118 4.29 0.74 6.19
C ASP A 118 5.50 0.39 7.05
N MET A 119 5.27 -0.23 8.23
CA MET A 119 6.34 -0.50 9.19
C MET A 119 6.43 -1.97 9.62
N ASP A 120 5.34 -2.73 9.49
CA ASP A 120 5.24 -4.11 9.98
C ASP A 120 6.05 -5.11 9.16
N ALA A 121 6.29 -6.27 9.72
CA ALA A 121 6.94 -7.39 9.07
C ALA A 121 5.91 -8.49 8.75
N VAL A 122 6.17 -9.26 7.70
CA VAL A 122 5.33 -10.37 7.26
C VAL A 122 5.20 -11.41 8.39
N PRO A 123 3.99 -11.75 8.85
CA PRO A 123 3.79 -12.75 9.88
C PRO A 123 4.09 -14.16 9.35
N PRO A 124 4.44 -15.14 10.22
CA PRO A 124 4.85 -16.48 9.80
C PRO A 124 3.87 -17.21 8.89
N GLY A 125 2.55 -16.93 9.04
CA GLY A 125 1.50 -17.56 8.24
C GLY A 125 1.43 -17.10 6.79
N ASP A 126 1.98 -15.94 6.48
CA ASP A 126 1.94 -15.30 5.15
C ASP A 126 3.28 -15.42 4.40
N ILE A 127 4.31 -16.01 5.04
CA ILE A 127 5.57 -16.36 4.39
C ILE A 127 5.34 -17.56 3.48
N VAL A 128 5.77 -17.51 2.24
CA VAL A 128 5.69 -18.64 1.29
C VAL A 128 6.48 -19.83 1.83
N GLY A 129 5.80 -20.96 2.05
CA GLY A 129 6.39 -22.13 2.68
C GLY A 129 6.41 -22.09 4.20
N GLY A 130 5.93 -21.01 4.82
CA GLY A 130 5.89 -20.82 6.26
C GLY A 130 7.22 -20.31 6.85
N GLY A 131 7.16 -19.81 8.09
CA GLY A 131 8.33 -19.31 8.82
C GLY A 131 8.16 -19.45 10.33
N PRO A 132 9.27 -19.44 11.12
CA PRO A 132 9.22 -19.59 12.57
C PRO A 132 8.81 -18.30 13.30
N ALA A 133 9.01 -17.14 12.66
CA ALA A 133 8.77 -15.82 13.23
C ALA A 133 8.43 -14.81 12.13
N ALA A 134 7.99 -13.62 12.51
CA ALA A 134 7.83 -12.51 11.58
C ALA A 134 9.19 -12.13 10.94
N ALA A 135 9.16 -11.68 9.68
CA ALA A 135 10.37 -11.30 8.95
C ALA A 135 10.06 -10.20 7.93
N HIS A 136 11.02 -9.28 7.69
CA HIS A 136 10.89 -8.24 6.66
C HIS A 136 11.08 -8.82 5.25
N LEU A 137 10.06 -9.52 4.77
CA LEU A 137 10.03 -10.19 3.46
C LEU A 137 9.10 -9.50 2.45
N CYS A 138 8.52 -8.34 2.80
CA CYS A 138 7.73 -7.50 1.90
C CYS A 138 8.44 -6.19 1.52
N GLY A 139 9.51 -5.83 2.25
CA GLY A 139 10.31 -4.64 2.00
C GLY A 139 9.86 -3.40 2.79
N HIS A 140 9.01 -3.57 3.82
CA HIS A 140 8.55 -2.45 4.65
C HIS A 140 9.70 -1.76 5.42
N ASP A 141 10.78 -2.46 5.71
CA ASP A 141 12.04 -1.90 6.21
C ASP A 141 12.67 -0.91 5.20
N ILE A 142 12.59 -1.21 3.89
CA ILE A 142 13.01 -0.30 2.83
C ILE A 142 12.03 0.87 2.71
N HIS A 143 10.70 0.60 2.72
CA HIS A 143 9.68 1.65 2.60
C HIS A 143 9.80 2.67 3.73
N THR A 144 9.89 2.20 4.97
CA THR A 144 10.13 3.03 6.17
C THR A 144 11.42 3.83 6.02
N THR A 145 12.51 3.20 5.60
CA THR A 145 13.82 3.90 5.42
C THR A 145 13.76 4.93 4.32
N VAL A 146 13.12 4.62 3.18
CA VAL A 146 12.91 5.58 2.10
C VAL A 146 12.11 6.79 2.58
N ALA A 147 11.02 6.57 3.33
CA ALA A 147 10.19 7.66 3.85
C ALA A 147 10.97 8.56 4.83
N ILE A 148 11.79 7.98 5.70
CA ILE A 148 12.70 8.74 6.57
C ILE A 148 13.70 9.54 5.73
N GLY A 149 14.30 8.94 4.72
CA GLY A 149 15.21 9.60 3.81
C GLY A 149 14.57 10.78 3.07
N VAL A 150 13.36 10.59 2.54
CA VAL A 150 12.57 11.67 1.91
C VAL A 150 12.33 12.81 2.91
N ALA A 151 11.93 12.50 4.15
CA ALA A 151 11.71 13.50 5.19
C ALA A 151 12.99 14.27 5.51
N GLN A 152 14.13 13.59 5.66
CA GLN A 152 15.43 14.20 5.94
C GLN A 152 15.91 15.10 4.79
N VAL A 153 15.78 14.65 3.53
CA VAL A 153 16.13 15.44 2.33
C VAL A 153 15.28 16.71 2.26
N LEU A 154 13.96 16.59 2.39
CA LEU A 154 13.07 17.74 2.32
C LEU A 154 13.26 18.71 3.49
N ALA A 155 13.58 18.20 4.69
CA ALA A 155 13.92 19.03 5.86
C ALA A 155 15.17 19.88 5.60
N ARG A 156 16.22 19.33 5.02
CA ARG A 156 17.44 20.05 4.63
C ARG A 156 17.16 21.11 3.55
N LEU A 157 16.25 20.79 2.63
CA LEU A 157 15.84 21.67 1.54
C LEU A 157 14.64 22.57 1.91
N ARG A 158 14.21 22.61 3.18
CA ARG A 158 13.00 23.28 3.67
C ARG A 158 12.85 24.73 3.20
N ARG A 159 13.94 25.47 3.08
CA ARG A 159 13.93 26.86 2.61
C ARG A 159 13.46 27.00 1.16
N HIS A 160 13.56 25.94 0.39
CA HIS A 160 13.15 25.89 -1.03
C HIS A 160 11.80 25.17 -1.20
N LEU A 161 11.31 24.49 -0.15
CA LEU A 161 10.04 23.76 -0.20
C LEU A 161 8.86 24.73 -0.08
N SER A 162 7.85 24.50 -0.91
CA SER A 162 6.52 25.11 -0.79
C SER A 162 5.55 24.10 -0.13
N GLY A 163 4.48 24.59 0.48
CA GLY A 163 3.44 23.74 1.07
C GLY A 163 3.89 22.96 2.30
N THR A 164 3.25 21.83 2.54
CA THR A 164 3.47 20.97 3.68
C THR A 164 3.64 19.53 3.21
N ALA A 165 4.72 18.87 3.60
CA ALA A 165 4.89 17.43 3.45
C ALA A 165 4.49 16.74 4.75
N VAL A 166 3.60 15.75 4.67
CA VAL A 166 3.13 14.91 5.76
C VAL A 166 3.66 13.50 5.53
N PHE A 167 4.29 12.91 6.53
CA PHE A 167 4.80 11.54 6.47
C PHE A 167 3.96 10.66 7.38
N LEU A 168 3.34 9.64 6.79
CA LEU A 168 2.52 8.66 7.50
C LEU A 168 3.29 7.34 7.57
N PHE A 169 3.74 6.97 8.76
CA PHE A 169 4.32 5.66 8.99
C PHE A 169 3.24 4.78 9.60
N GLN A 170 2.78 3.84 8.81
CA GLN A 170 1.59 3.06 9.08
C GLN A 170 1.94 1.70 9.68
N PRO A 171 1.29 1.27 10.77
CA PRO A 171 1.38 -0.10 11.29
C PRO A 171 0.42 -1.03 10.53
N ALA A 172 0.55 -2.33 10.74
CA ALA A 172 -0.43 -3.38 10.46
C ALA A 172 -0.96 -3.39 9.01
N GLU A 173 -0.09 -3.17 8.01
CA GLU A 173 -0.46 -3.29 6.60
C GLU A 173 -0.74 -4.75 6.24
N GLU A 174 0.09 -5.70 6.65
CA GLU A 174 -0.05 -7.14 6.37
C GLU A 174 -1.34 -7.75 6.93
N ALA A 175 -1.97 -7.06 7.89
CA ALA A 175 -3.30 -7.38 8.40
C ALA A 175 -4.44 -6.61 7.68
N LEU A 176 -4.14 -5.75 6.71
CA LEU A 176 -5.07 -4.81 6.04
C LEU A 176 -5.89 -3.96 7.05
N ALA A 177 -5.27 -3.54 8.14
CA ALA A 177 -5.93 -2.88 9.26
C ALA A 177 -5.38 -1.49 9.61
N GLY A 178 -4.13 -1.22 9.30
CA GLY A 178 -3.43 -0.03 9.75
C GLY A 178 -3.94 1.26 9.12
N ALA A 179 -4.22 1.27 7.83
CA ALA A 179 -4.79 2.44 7.15
C ALA A 179 -6.14 2.82 7.78
N ARG A 180 -7.04 1.85 8.03
CA ARG A 180 -8.32 2.09 8.70
C ARG A 180 -8.10 2.71 10.07
N ALA A 181 -7.22 2.14 10.88
CA ALA A 181 -6.93 2.63 12.22
C ALA A 181 -6.40 4.07 12.23
N MET A 182 -5.51 4.42 11.31
CA MET A 182 -4.99 5.79 11.19
C MET A 182 -6.05 6.77 10.67
N ILE A 183 -6.88 6.37 9.71
CA ILE A 183 -8.00 7.18 9.19
C ILE A 183 -9.02 7.44 10.30
N ASP A 184 -9.41 6.42 11.04
CA ASP A 184 -10.38 6.54 12.15
C ASP A 184 -9.82 7.40 13.31
N ALA A 185 -8.49 7.44 13.48
CA ALA A 185 -7.81 8.39 14.35
C ALA A 185 -7.80 9.84 13.80
N GLY A 186 -8.38 10.09 12.63
CA GLY A 186 -8.54 11.40 12.02
C GLY A 186 -7.26 11.97 11.41
N VAL A 187 -6.36 11.10 10.89
CA VAL A 187 -5.07 11.56 10.37
C VAL A 187 -5.22 12.49 9.18
N LEU A 188 -6.15 12.21 8.25
CA LEU A 188 -6.35 13.01 7.05
C LEU A 188 -6.93 14.40 7.38
N GLU A 189 -7.95 14.45 8.25
CA GLU A 189 -8.61 15.68 8.68
C GLU A 189 -7.67 16.58 9.48
N ARG A 190 -6.92 16.01 10.41
CA ARG A 190 -5.98 16.75 11.26
C ARG A 190 -4.81 17.34 10.48
N THR A 191 -4.33 16.62 9.48
CA THR A 191 -3.21 17.06 8.64
C THR A 191 -3.66 17.85 7.42
N ARG A 192 -4.95 17.78 7.06
CA ARG A 192 -5.54 18.41 5.87
C ARG A 192 -4.84 17.97 4.58
N VAL A 193 -4.57 16.68 4.48
CA VAL A 193 -3.95 16.09 3.30
C VAL A 193 -4.86 16.27 2.08
N GLU A 194 -4.31 16.78 0.99
CA GLU A 194 -4.98 16.99 -0.28
C GLU A 194 -4.60 15.91 -1.31
N GLU A 195 -3.48 15.23 -1.08
CA GLU A 195 -2.94 14.23 -1.97
C GLU A 195 -2.01 13.30 -1.19
N ILE A 196 -1.98 12.00 -1.54
CA ILE A 196 -1.17 11.01 -0.85
C ILE A 196 -0.42 10.10 -1.83
N HIS A 197 0.83 9.77 -1.49
CA HIS A 197 1.67 8.90 -2.30
C HIS A 197 2.29 7.80 -1.46
N ALA A 198 2.52 6.63 -2.09
CA ALA A 198 3.27 5.53 -1.50
C ALA A 198 4.21 4.88 -2.53
N LEU A 199 5.21 4.19 -2.01
CA LEU A 199 6.15 3.39 -2.77
C LEU A 199 6.20 2.00 -2.15
N HIS A 200 6.25 0.96 -2.96
CA HIS A 200 6.35 -0.43 -2.51
C HIS A 200 7.44 -1.18 -3.29
N CYS A 201 8.17 -2.06 -2.65
CA CYS A 201 9.12 -2.94 -3.31
C CYS A 201 8.42 -3.84 -4.34
N GLY A 202 9.02 -4.01 -5.51
CA GLY A 202 8.47 -4.86 -6.57
C GLY A 202 9.55 -5.66 -7.31
N PRO A 203 9.19 -6.77 -7.96
CA PRO A 203 10.12 -7.72 -8.58
C PRO A 203 10.71 -7.21 -9.90
N PHE A 204 10.94 -5.91 -9.99
CA PHE A 204 11.55 -5.26 -11.15
C PHE A 204 13.05 -5.03 -10.91
N PRO A 205 13.86 -4.90 -11.98
CA PRO A 205 15.27 -4.57 -11.83
C PRO A 205 15.48 -3.29 -10.99
N VAL A 206 16.49 -3.28 -10.13
CA VAL A 206 16.88 -2.10 -9.38
C VAL A 206 17.13 -0.92 -10.31
N GLY A 207 16.58 0.26 -9.99
CA GLY A 207 16.58 1.43 -10.86
C GLY A 207 15.35 1.58 -11.75
N ARG A 208 14.45 0.59 -11.76
CA ARG A 208 13.14 0.68 -12.41
C ARG A 208 12.05 1.07 -11.41
N PHE A 209 11.05 1.77 -11.91
CA PHE A 209 9.81 2.08 -11.19
C PHE A 209 8.65 1.59 -12.03
N ALA A 210 7.74 0.82 -11.45
CA ALA A 210 6.53 0.42 -12.16
C ALA A 210 5.34 1.23 -11.68
N VAL A 211 4.63 1.85 -12.61
CA VAL A 211 3.42 2.64 -12.36
C VAL A 211 2.19 1.91 -12.84
N THR A 212 1.04 2.18 -12.23
CA THR A 212 -0.22 1.45 -12.47
C THR A 212 -1.36 2.40 -12.88
N PRO A 213 -1.32 3.05 -14.07
CA PRO A 213 -2.36 4.00 -14.47
C PRO A 213 -3.73 3.32 -14.64
N GLY A 214 -4.68 3.59 -13.73
CA GLY A 214 -5.99 2.95 -13.71
C GLY A 214 -6.00 1.51 -13.19
N TYR A 215 -4.89 1.03 -12.66
CA TYR A 215 -4.70 -0.31 -12.10
C TYR A 215 -4.05 -0.23 -10.72
N GLY A 216 -3.79 -1.39 -10.12
CA GLY A 216 -3.08 -1.52 -8.86
C GLY A 216 -3.18 -2.93 -8.28
N LEU A 217 -3.80 -3.06 -7.11
CA LEU A 217 -4.04 -4.33 -6.45
C LEU A 217 -5.54 -4.56 -6.27
N PRO A 218 -6.06 -5.78 -6.55
CA PRO A 218 -7.48 -6.06 -6.42
C PRO A 218 -7.92 -6.00 -4.96
N GLY A 219 -9.19 -5.69 -4.76
CA GLY A 219 -9.85 -5.82 -3.48
C GLY A 219 -9.91 -7.29 -3.01
N GLN A 220 -10.42 -7.49 -1.83
CA GLN A 220 -10.62 -8.83 -1.27
C GLN A 220 -12.04 -8.99 -0.77
N ASP A 221 -12.69 -10.07 -1.18
CA ASP A 221 -13.97 -10.49 -0.60
C ASP A 221 -13.80 -11.80 0.19
N ARG A 222 -14.58 -11.92 1.25
CA ARG A 222 -14.59 -13.11 2.12
C ARG A 222 -16.04 -13.46 2.42
N GLY A 223 -16.35 -14.74 2.31
CA GLY A 223 -17.68 -15.26 2.60
C GLY A 223 -17.63 -16.61 3.31
N GLU A 224 -18.78 -17.01 3.84
CA GLU A 224 -18.98 -18.32 4.44
C GLU A 224 -20.23 -18.96 3.86
N VAL A 225 -20.13 -20.25 3.52
CA VAL A 225 -21.29 -21.10 3.20
C VAL A 225 -21.45 -22.10 4.30
N THR A 226 -22.66 -22.20 4.87
CA THR A 226 -23.03 -23.18 5.89
C THR A 226 -24.01 -24.19 5.32
N LEU A 227 -23.68 -25.46 5.40
CA LEU A 227 -24.50 -26.58 4.96
C LEU A 227 -25.15 -27.28 6.18
N SER A 228 -26.19 -28.05 5.93
CA SER A 228 -26.90 -28.77 6.97
C SER A 228 -27.25 -30.19 6.49
N GLY A 229 -27.55 -31.08 7.42
CA GLY A 229 -27.89 -32.49 7.15
C GLY A 229 -26.76 -33.46 7.45
N PRO A 230 -27.04 -34.78 7.34
CA PRO A 230 -26.12 -35.85 7.76
C PRO A 230 -24.81 -35.87 6.93
N ASP A 231 -24.87 -35.47 5.65
CA ASP A 231 -23.72 -35.50 4.75
C ASP A 231 -23.10 -34.11 4.53
N ALA A 232 -23.39 -33.13 5.42
CA ALA A 232 -22.99 -31.73 5.24
C ALA A 232 -21.47 -31.53 5.11
N ALA A 233 -20.66 -32.30 5.84
CA ALA A 233 -19.19 -32.22 5.76
C ALA A 233 -18.65 -32.71 4.40
N ASP A 234 -19.20 -33.77 3.84
CA ASP A 234 -18.84 -34.25 2.50
C ASP A 234 -19.32 -33.33 1.43
N ALA A 235 -20.51 -32.78 1.57
CA ALA A 235 -21.06 -31.77 0.69
C ALA A 235 -20.20 -30.48 0.70
N ALA A 236 -19.73 -30.05 1.89
CA ALA A 236 -18.84 -28.89 2.03
C ALA A 236 -17.52 -29.08 1.26
N ARG A 237 -16.92 -30.29 1.32
CA ARG A 237 -15.69 -30.60 0.56
C ARG A 237 -15.89 -30.53 -0.95
N ARG A 238 -17.01 -31.08 -1.44
CA ARG A 238 -17.35 -31.01 -2.86
C ARG A 238 -17.61 -29.56 -3.30
N LEU A 239 -18.41 -28.83 -2.54
CA LEU A 239 -18.70 -27.43 -2.81
C LEU A 239 -17.44 -26.57 -2.81
N ALA A 240 -16.51 -26.77 -1.85
CA ALA A 240 -15.25 -26.06 -1.84
C ALA A 240 -14.42 -26.28 -3.12
N THR A 241 -14.44 -27.52 -3.66
CA THR A 241 -13.79 -27.83 -4.94
C THR A 241 -14.46 -27.09 -6.12
N GLU A 242 -15.80 -27.08 -6.17
CA GLU A 242 -16.55 -26.38 -7.23
C GLU A 242 -16.37 -24.87 -7.16
N ILE A 243 -16.39 -24.26 -5.95
CA ILE A 243 -16.07 -22.85 -5.78
C ILE A 243 -14.62 -22.56 -6.18
N GLY A 244 -13.68 -23.45 -5.84
CA GLY A 244 -12.28 -23.32 -6.26
C GLY A 244 -12.10 -23.29 -7.77
N ALA A 245 -12.97 -24.01 -8.52
CA ALA A 245 -12.96 -24.05 -9.97
C ALA A 245 -13.44 -22.74 -10.66
N LEU A 246 -13.96 -21.77 -9.90
CA LEU A 246 -14.25 -20.43 -10.41
C LEU A 246 -12.97 -19.61 -10.68
N ALA A 247 -11.82 -20.06 -10.18
CA ALA A 247 -10.54 -19.41 -10.43
C ALA A 247 -10.18 -19.42 -11.92
N THR A 248 -9.83 -18.27 -12.47
CA THR A 248 -9.33 -18.11 -13.85
C THR A 248 -7.83 -17.95 -13.90
N VAL A 249 -7.18 -17.72 -12.74
CA VAL A 249 -5.73 -17.64 -12.56
C VAL A 249 -5.31 -18.53 -11.41
N ALA A 250 -4.15 -19.17 -11.55
CA ALA A 250 -3.57 -20.01 -10.51
C ALA A 250 -2.40 -19.27 -9.82
N PRO A 251 -2.22 -19.42 -8.49
CA PRO A 251 -1.03 -18.91 -7.82
C PRO A 251 0.24 -19.49 -8.43
N PRO A 252 1.30 -18.67 -8.61
CA PRO A 252 2.57 -19.14 -9.15
C PRO A 252 3.17 -20.21 -8.24
N GLN A 253 3.63 -21.32 -8.83
CA GLN A 253 4.21 -22.46 -8.12
C GLN A 253 5.72 -22.53 -8.32
N THR A 254 6.24 -21.92 -9.36
CA THR A 254 7.64 -21.95 -9.74
C THR A 254 8.18 -20.54 -10.00
N PRO A 255 9.51 -20.33 -9.94
CA PRO A 255 10.09 -19.06 -10.37
C PRO A 255 9.69 -18.66 -11.79
N ALA A 256 9.55 -19.63 -12.72
CA ALA A 256 9.12 -19.37 -14.08
C ALA A 256 7.66 -18.85 -14.17
N ASP A 257 6.78 -19.29 -13.25
CA ASP A 257 5.42 -18.76 -13.19
C ASP A 257 5.41 -17.31 -12.69
N LEU A 258 6.28 -16.98 -11.72
CA LEU A 258 6.47 -15.59 -11.26
C LEU A 258 6.98 -14.69 -12.38
N GLU A 259 8.00 -15.12 -13.14
CA GLU A 259 8.53 -14.37 -14.28
C GLU A 259 7.45 -14.13 -15.34
N ARG A 260 6.63 -15.16 -15.62
CA ARG A 260 5.51 -15.05 -16.55
C ARG A 260 4.47 -14.07 -16.05
N MET A 261 4.08 -14.15 -14.78
CA MET A 261 3.11 -13.23 -14.19
C MET A 261 3.58 -11.78 -14.24
N VAL A 262 4.86 -11.52 -13.95
CA VAL A 262 5.44 -10.17 -14.06
C VAL A 262 5.47 -9.68 -15.51
N ALA A 263 5.68 -10.57 -16.49
CA ALA A 263 5.59 -10.23 -17.91
C ALA A 263 4.13 -9.94 -18.34
N ASP A 264 3.18 -10.75 -17.87
CA ASP A 264 1.75 -10.59 -18.15
C ASP A 264 1.21 -9.26 -17.58
N LEU A 265 1.67 -8.82 -16.40
CA LEU A 265 1.33 -7.52 -15.83
C LEU A 265 1.74 -6.34 -16.72
N GLN A 266 2.81 -6.50 -17.51
CA GLN A 266 3.33 -5.48 -18.43
C GLN A 266 2.73 -5.58 -19.85
N THR A 267 1.83 -6.53 -20.09
CA THR A 267 1.24 -6.77 -21.40
C THR A 267 -0.12 -6.08 -21.50
N PRO A 268 -0.28 -5.05 -22.37
CA PRO A 268 -1.57 -4.43 -22.61
C PRO A 268 -2.60 -5.46 -23.10
N ASP A 269 -3.81 -5.40 -22.56
CA ASP A 269 -4.90 -6.35 -22.85
C ASP A 269 -4.50 -7.84 -22.71
N GLY A 270 -3.52 -8.10 -21.84
CA GLY A 270 -2.94 -9.41 -21.60
C GLY A 270 -3.83 -10.35 -20.78
N PRO A 271 -3.30 -11.54 -20.41
CA PRO A 271 -4.06 -12.57 -19.69
C PRO A 271 -4.62 -12.11 -18.34
N LEU A 272 -4.02 -11.08 -17.72
CA LEU A 272 -4.44 -10.52 -16.43
C LEU A 272 -5.38 -9.31 -16.55
N ALA A 273 -5.82 -8.95 -17.77
CA ALA A 273 -6.80 -7.87 -17.95
C ALA A 273 -8.15 -8.16 -17.26
N ARG A 274 -8.48 -9.45 -17.07
CA ARG A 274 -9.66 -9.91 -16.35
C ARG A 274 -9.37 -11.24 -15.66
N PHE A 275 -9.60 -11.32 -14.34
CA PHE A 275 -9.35 -12.56 -13.59
C PHE A 275 -10.26 -12.74 -12.38
N VAL A 276 -10.28 -13.98 -11.86
CA VAL A 276 -10.76 -14.37 -10.52
C VAL A 276 -9.69 -15.26 -9.91
N ALA A 277 -9.18 -14.86 -8.73
CA ALA A 277 -8.34 -15.68 -7.87
C ALA A 277 -9.14 -16.06 -6.64
N VAL A 278 -9.49 -17.34 -6.47
CA VAL A 278 -10.33 -17.80 -5.37
C VAL A 278 -9.68 -18.92 -4.57
N ARG A 279 -9.89 -18.90 -3.26
CA ARG A 279 -9.57 -19.96 -2.33
C ARG A 279 -10.84 -20.33 -1.58
N ALA A 280 -11.17 -21.62 -1.56
CA ALA A 280 -12.27 -22.17 -0.78
C ALA A 280 -11.74 -23.32 0.09
N ARG A 281 -12.14 -23.32 1.35
CA ARG A 281 -11.72 -24.35 2.32
C ARG A 281 -12.93 -24.87 3.07
N ALA A 282 -13.11 -26.17 3.04
CA ALA A 282 -14.12 -26.84 3.83
C ALA A 282 -13.58 -27.16 5.23
N GLN A 283 -14.38 -26.85 6.23
CA GLN A 283 -14.18 -27.30 7.61
C GLN A 283 -15.56 -27.69 8.18
N ASP A 284 -15.69 -28.97 8.54
CA ASP A 284 -16.98 -29.53 8.94
C ASP A 284 -18.06 -29.25 7.89
N ALA A 285 -19.19 -28.68 8.30
CA ALA A 285 -20.31 -28.33 7.43
C ALA A 285 -20.19 -26.93 6.82
N LYS A 286 -19.04 -26.29 6.91
CA LYS A 286 -18.81 -24.91 6.43
C LYS A 286 -17.78 -24.87 5.32
N VAL A 287 -17.96 -23.89 4.41
CA VAL A 287 -16.96 -23.52 3.41
C VAL A 287 -16.61 -22.05 3.60
N SER A 288 -15.38 -21.79 4.00
CA SER A 288 -14.83 -20.43 4.00
C SER A 288 -14.32 -20.10 2.60
N VAL A 289 -14.73 -18.96 2.07
CA VAL A 289 -14.33 -18.48 0.74
C VAL A 289 -13.59 -17.16 0.89
N SER A 290 -12.47 -17.02 0.19
CA SER A 290 -11.76 -15.76 0.01
C SER A 290 -11.38 -15.63 -1.45
N TYR A 291 -11.68 -14.48 -2.06
CA TYR A 291 -11.32 -14.27 -3.45
C TYR A 291 -10.95 -12.82 -3.74
N ARG A 292 -10.24 -12.64 -4.85
CA ARG A 292 -9.89 -11.37 -5.46
C ARG A 292 -10.31 -11.43 -6.93
N CYS A 293 -10.76 -10.34 -7.49
CA CYS A 293 -11.14 -10.30 -8.91
C CYS A 293 -10.77 -8.96 -9.53
N TRP A 294 -10.65 -8.96 -10.85
CA TRP A 294 -10.45 -7.77 -11.64
C TRP A 294 -11.24 -7.85 -12.95
N PRO A 295 -11.93 -6.80 -13.44
CA PRO A 295 -12.22 -5.55 -12.71
C PRO A 295 -12.95 -5.78 -11.39
N GLU A 296 -12.92 -4.79 -10.50
CA GLU A 296 -13.44 -4.94 -9.13
C GLU A 296 -14.92 -5.31 -9.10
N GLU A 297 -15.74 -4.73 -9.98
CA GLU A 297 -17.20 -4.94 -10.06
C GLU A 297 -17.59 -6.41 -10.26
N ARG A 298 -16.65 -7.26 -10.72
CA ARG A 298 -16.87 -8.70 -10.87
C ARG A 298 -17.18 -9.41 -9.54
N TYR A 299 -16.95 -8.78 -8.41
CA TYR A 299 -17.31 -9.40 -7.12
C TYR A 299 -18.80 -9.75 -7.06
N VAL A 300 -19.67 -8.98 -7.74
CA VAL A 300 -21.11 -9.26 -7.81
C VAL A 300 -21.36 -10.58 -8.53
N GLU A 301 -20.75 -10.78 -9.71
CA GLU A 301 -20.86 -12.01 -10.50
C GLU A 301 -20.33 -13.23 -9.70
N VAL A 302 -19.17 -13.09 -9.05
CA VAL A 302 -18.56 -14.17 -8.26
C VAL A 302 -19.43 -14.55 -7.07
N ARG A 303 -20.03 -13.58 -6.37
CA ARG A 303 -20.99 -13.84 -5.28
C ARG A 303 -22.22 -14.59 -5.78
N GLU A 304 -22.73 -14.23 -6.96
CA GLU A 304 -23.89 -14.92 -7.58
C GLU A 304 -23.54 -16.36 -7.97
N ASP A 305 -22.37 -16.59 -8.55
CA ASP A 305 -21.88 -17.93 -8.86
C ASP A 305 -21.75 -18.80 -7.61
N ILE A 306 -21.15 -18.26 -6.52
CA ILE A 306 -21.02 -18.96 -5.24
C ILE A 306 -22.41 -19.28 -4.66
N ARG A 307 -23.36 -18.35 -4.68
CA ARG A 307 -24.73 -18.58 -4.21
C ARG A 307 -25.44 -19.66 -5.03
N ARG A 308 -25.26 -19.67 -6.35
CA ARG A 308 -25.83 -20.68 -7.24
C ARG A 308 -25.28 -22.07 -6.94
N LEU A 309 -23.95 -22.20 -6.78
CA LEU A 309 -23.30 -23.45 -6.39
C LEU A 309 -23.80 -23.91 -5.02
N ALA A 310 -23.84 -23.02 -4.03
CA ALA A 310 -24.30 -23.33 -2.67
C ALA A 310 -25.77 -23.79 -2.65
N ALA A 311 -26.63 -23.21 -3.46
CA ALA A 311 -28.03 -23.59 -3.56
C ALA A 311 -28.24 -25.05 -4.04
N ALA A 312 -27.35 -25.57 -4.91
CA ALA A 312 -27.37 -26.96 -5.33
C ALA A 312 -27.11 -27.95 -4.17
N TYR A 313 -26.53 -27.47 -3.07
CA TYR A 313 -26.29 -28.21 -1.84
C TYR A 313 -27.28 -27.83 -0.71
N GLY A 314 -28.35 -27.10 -1.04
CA GLY A 314 -29.39 -26.71 -0.09
C GLY A 314 -29.07 -25.48 0.77
N ALA A 315 -27.93 -24.82 0.59
CA ALA A 315 -27.58 -23.60 1.31
C ALA A 315 -28.20 -22.39 0.57
N THR A 316 -29.28 -21.82 1.14
CA THR A 316 -30.00 -20.70 0.55
C THR A 316 -30.20 -19.56 1.56
N GLY A 317 -30.33 -18.34 1.04
CA GLY A 317 -30.52 -17.14 1.84
C GLY A 317 -29.31 -16.80 2.73
N ALA A 318 -29.47 -15.79 3.58
CA ALA A 318 -28.36 -15.30 4.44
C ALA A 318 -27.89 -16.30 5.50
N ALA A 319 -28.73 -17.25 5.89
CA ALA A 319 -28.34 -18.32 6.82
C ALA A 319 -27.44 -19.38 6.16
N GLY A 320 -27.55 -19.57 4.85
CA GLY A 320 -26.73 -20.51 4.09
C GLY A 320 -25.50 -19.90 3.44
N VAL A 321 -25.57 -18.64 2.98
CA VAL A 321 -24.44 -17.94 2.33
C VAL A 321 -24.34 -16.53 2.85
N SER A 322 -23.23 -16.17 3.47
CA SER A 322 -22.97 -14.83 3.98
C SER A 322 -21.75 -14.19 3.33
N PHE A 323 -21.86 -12.91 3.05
CA PHE A 323 -20.78 -12.01 2.65
C PHE A 323 -20.90 -10.71 3.43
N PRO A 324 -19.85 -9.91 3.59
CA PRO A 324 -19.95 -8.54 4.05
C PRO A 324 -20.79 -7.71 3.06
N ASP A 325 -21.30 -6.57 3.48
CA ASP A 325 -22.07 -5.67 2.60
C ASP A 325 -21.26 -5.30 1.37
N GLU A 326 -20.01 -4.86 1.60
CA GLU A 326 -19.05 -4.55 0.56
C GLU A 326 -17.73 -5.31 0.78
N PRO A 327 -17.03 -5.72 -0.29
CA PRO A 327 -15.69 -6.28 -0.17
C PRO A 327 -14.69 -5.24 0.34
N PHE A 328 -13.52 -5.68 0.78
CA PHE A 328 -12.39 -4.78 0.96
C PHE A 328 -12.00 -4.20 -0.42
N PRO A 329 -11.85 -2.85 -0.55
CA PRO A 329 -11.74 -2.19 -1.85
C PRO A 329 -10.42 -2.51 -2.58
N ALA A 330 -10.45 -2.40 -3.91
CA ALA A 330 -9.25 -2.42 -4.73
C ALA A 330 -8.43 -1.14 -4.54
N MET A 331 -7.10 -1.28 -4.50
CA MET A 331 -6.18 -0.16 -4.57
C MET A 331 -5.97 0.20 -6.04
N VAL A 332 -6.55 1.32 -6.48
CA VAL A 332 -6.49 1.77 -7.87
C VAL A 332 -5.90 3.16 -7.94
N CYS A 333 -4.77 3.31 -8.65
CA CYS A 333 -4.17 4.61 -8.87
C CYS A 333 -4.95 5.37 -9.96
N PRO A 334 -5.41 6.61 -9.71
CA PRO A 334 -5.99 7.43 -10.76
C PRO A 334 -5.02 7.59 -11.94
N GLU A 335 -5.48 7.30 -13.14
CA GLU A 335 -4.63 7.28 -14.35
C GLU A 335 -3.88 8.62 -14.56
N PRO A 336 -4.52 9.81 -14.43
CA PRO A 336 -3.81 11.08 -14.61
C PRO A 336 -2.65 11.28 -13.65
N ASP A 337 -2.79 10.87 -12.37
CA ASP A 337 -1.79 11.02 -11.33
C ASP A 337 -0.64 10.03 -11.53
N ALA A 338 -0.93 8.76 -11.82
CA ALA A 338 0.08 7.75 -12.14
C ALA A 338 0.90 8.15 -13.38
N ARG A 339 0.26 8.64 -14.45
CA ARG A 339 0.96 9.17 -15.63
C ARG A 339 1.75 10.45 -15.35
N ALA A 340 1.30 11.30 -14.43
CA ALA A 340 2.07 12.48 -14.01
C ALA A 340 3.34 12.08 -13.26
N LEU A 341 3.25 11.07 -12.37
CA LEU A 341 4.41 10.49 -11.70
C LEU A 341 5.37 9.84 -12.70
N ALA A 342 4.87 9.02 -13.63
CA ALA A 342 5.68 8.42 -14.69
C ALA A 342 6.50 9.45 -15.46
N ARG A 343 5.85 10.54 -15.91
CA ARG A 343 6.52 11.65 -16.60
C ARG A 343 7.55 12.36 -15.73
N HIS A 344 7.29 12.48 -14.44
CA HIS A 344 8.26 13.06 -13.50
C HIS A 344 9.49 12.17 -13.39
N LEU A 345 9.31 10.87 -13.10
CA LEU A 345 10.40 9.90 -12.96
C LEU A 345 11.26 9.81 -14.23
N SER A 346 10.63 9.69 -15.40
CA SER A 346 11.35 9.63 -16.68
C SER A 346 12.20 10.88 -16.95
N ARG A 347 11.71 12.08 -16.55
CA ARG A 347 12.47 13.33 -16.73
C ARG A 347 13.60 13.50 -15.74
N THR A 348 13.42 13.04 -14.50
CA THR A 348 14.38 13.30 -13.41
C THR A 348 15.40 12.18 -13.22
N LEU A 349 15.03 10.94 -13.55
CA LEU A 349 15.89 9.77 -13.35
C LEU A 349 16.32 9.11 -14.67
N GLY A 350 15.72 9.49 -15.79
CA GLY A 350 16.02 8.96 -17.13
C GLY A 350 14.85 8.22 -17.77
N GLY A 351 14.78 8.23 -19.10
CA GLY A 351 13.64 7.69 -19.87
C GLY A 351 13.37 6.20 -19.64
N ASP A 352 14.41 5.44 -19.41
CA ASP A 352 14.31 3.98 -19.24
C ASP A 352 14.00 3.54 -17.81
N THR A 353 13.69 4.47 -16.89
CA THR A 353 13.48 4.13 -15.48
C THR A 353 12.05 3.72 -15.16
N VAL A 354 11.09 3.91 -16.07
CA VAL A 354 9.68 3.66 -15.82
C VAL A 354 9.17 2.48 -16.65
N THR A 355 8.44 1.60 -15.99
CA THR A 355 7.63 0.53 -16.58
C THR A 355 6.16 0.81 -16.27
N GLU A 356 5.27 0.66 -17.24
CA GLU A 356 3.82 0.76 -17.04
C GLU A 356 3.24 -0.64 -16.88
N LEU A 357 2.42 -0.84 -15.83
CA LEU A 357 1.65 -2.06 -15.64
C LEU A 357 0.25 -1.86 -16.22
N HIS A 358 -0.26 -2.90 -16.87
CA HIS A 358 -1.54 -2.91 -17.59
C HIS A 358 -2.58 -3.85 -16.97
N ALA A 359 -2.31 -4.35 -15.77
CA ALA A 359 -3.22 -5.21 -15.04
C ALA A 359 -3.03 -5.06 -13.53
N ALA A 360 -4.04 -5.45 -12.76
CA ALA A 360 -3.92 -5.58 -11.31
C ALA A 360 -3.16 -6.86 -10.94
N ILE A 361 -2.41 -6.84 -9.82
CA ILE A 361 -1.60 -7.97 -9.35
C ILE A 361 -2.50 -8.98 -8.63
N PRO A 362 -2.72 -10.22 -9.15
CA PRO A 362 -3.86 -11.07 -8.76
C PRO A 362 -3.93 -11.51 -7.31
N PHE A 363 -2.79 -11.73 -6.65
CA PHE A 363 -2.72 -12.44 -5.37
C PHE A 363 -2.37 -11.55 -4.19
N SER A 364 -2.15 -10.26 -4.42
CA SER A 364 -1.78 -9.27 -3.40
C SER A 364 -2.95 -8.32 -3.10
N GLY A 365 -2.95 -7.72 -1.92
CA GLY A 365 -3.85 -6.66 -1.51
C GLY A 365 -3.04 -5.56 -0.83
N GLU A 366 -3.67 -4.40 -0.61
CA GLU A 366 -3.00 -3.25 -0.04
C GLU A 366 -4.02 -2.32 0.61
N ASP A 367 -3.85 -2.01 1.89
CA ASP A 367 -4.79 -1.16 2.61
C ASP A 367 -4.61 0.34 2.33
N PHE A 368 -3.58 0.72 1.59
CA PHE A 368 -3.46 2.06 1.00
C PHE A 368 -4.67 2.43 0.15
N ALA A 369 -5.43 1.43 -0.35
CA ALA A 369 -6.72 1.61 -1.00
C ALA A 369 -7.65 2.55 -0.21
N LEU A 370 -7.69 2.40 1.12
CA LEU A 370 -8.56 3.18 1.99
C LEU A 370 -8.19 4.67 2.04
N TYR A 371 -6.93 5.02 1.81
CA TYR A 371 -6.53 6.42 1.64
C TYR A 371 -6.95 6.95 0.27
N LEU A 372 -6.76 6.16 -0.80
CA LEU A 372 -7.15 6.57 -2.16
C LEU A 372 -8.65 6.78 -2.33
N ASP A 373 -9.48 6.09 -1.52
CA ASP A 373 -10.93 6.35 -1.43
C ASP A 373 -11.27 7.73 -0.86
N ARG A 374 -10.33 8.39 -0.20
CA ARG A 374 -10.54 9.67 0.49
C ARG A 374 -9.84 10.84 -0.19
N VAL A 375 -8.63 10.63 -0.70
CA VAL A 375 -7.81 11.65 -1.33
C VAL A 375 -7.09 11.08 -2.54
N PRO A 376 -6.89 11.84 -3.63
CA PRO A 376 -6.16 11.37 -4.79
C PRO A 376 -4.70 11.10 -4.45
N GLY A 377 -4.07 10.22 -5.24
CA GLY A 377 -2.65 9.92 -5.03
C GLY A 377 -2.10 8.86 -5.95
N THR A 378 -0.91 8.36 -5.63
CA THR A 378 -0.25 7.32 -6.40
C THR A 378 0.39 6.27 -5.50
N PHE A 379 0.34 5.05 -5.98
CA PHE A 379 1.12 3.93 -5.47
C PHE A 379 2.04 3.48 -6.60
N THR A 380 3.34 3.34 -6.34
CA THR A 380 4.29 2.94 -7.37
C THR A 380 5.23 1.87 -6.83
N PHE A 381 5.64 0.95 -7.72
CA PHE A 381 6.58 -0.10 -7.34
C PHE A 381 8.02 0.35 -7.61
N LEU A 382 8.87 0.12 -6.62
CA LEU A 382 10.31 0.30 -6.68
C LEU A 382 10.96 -1.03 -7.05
N GLY A 383 11.68 -1.09 -8.15
CA GLY A 383 12.46 -2.25 -8.51
C GLY A 383 13.58 -2.52 -7.51
N VAL A 384 13.60 -3.74 -6.97
CA VAL A 384 14.57 -4.16 -5.94
C VAL A 384 15.39 -5.38 -6.35
N ARG A 385 15.22 -5.87 -7.59
CA ARG A 385 15.95 -7.03 -8.10
C ARG A 385 17.38 -6.67 -8.45
N ALA A 386 18.33 -7.26 -7.76
CA ALA A 386 19.74 -7.14 -8.09
C ALA A 386 20.04 -7.80 -9.46
N PRO A 387 21.03 -7.31 -10.23
CA PRO A 387 21.43 -7.94 -11.47
C PRO A 387 21.79 -9.42 -11.28
N GLY A 388 21.15 -10.30 -12.06
CA GLY A 388 21.36 -11.75 -11.97
C GLY A 388 20.68 -12.47 -10.81
N ALA A 389 19.98 -11.77 -9.92
CA ALA A 389 19.25 -12.41 -8.84
C ALA A 389 18.01 -13.16 -9.36
N PRO A 390 17.65 -14.30 -8.74
CA PRO A 390 16.41 -14.99 -9.05
C PRO A 390 15.20 -14.10 -8.68
N ILE A 391 14.04 -14.36 -9.30
CA ILE A 391 12.86 -13.57 -9.04
C ILE A 391 12.37 -13.71 -7.59
N THR A 392 12.54 -14.86 -6.97
CA THR A 392 12.17 -15.12 -5.57
C THR A 392 12.93 -14.23 -4.59
N ALA A 393 14.17 -13.81 -4.93
CA ALA A 393 14.93 -12.88 -4.11
C ALA A 393 14.41 -11.42 -4.15
N CYS A 394 13.42 -11.13 -4.97
CA CYS A 394 12.84 -9.80 -5.08
C CYS A 394 11.30 -9.79 -5.11
N TYR A 395 10.68 -10.97 -5.07
CA TYR A 395 9.24 -11.10 -4.96
C TYR A 395 8.83 -11.17 -3.49
N PRO A 396 7.91 -10.30 -3.03
CA PRO A 396 7.51 -10.26 -1.62
C PRO A 396 7.03 -11.60 -1.07
N HIS A 397 7.18 -11.78 0.23
CA HIS A 397 6.78 -12.95 1.03
C HIS A 397 7.59 -14.24 0.75
N TYR A 398 8.56 -14.23 -0.14
CA TYR A 398 9.44 -15.39 -0.33
C TYR A 398 10.56 -15.41 0.73
N PRO A 399 10.93 -16.60 1.26
CA PRO A 399 11.93 -16.72 2.33
C PRO A 399 13.34 -16.22 1.96
N ASP A 400 13.66 -16.22 0.66
CA ASP A 400 14.92 -15.73 0.11
C ASP A 400 14.87 -14.27 -0.38
N PHE A 401 13.83 -13.51 0.02
CA PHE A 401 13.70 -12.10 -0.31
C PHE A 401 14.91 -11.31 0.19
N ALA A 402 15.71 -10.82 -0.73
CA ALA A 402 16.96 -10.10 -0.50
C ALA A 402 17.07 -8.92 -1.47
N PRO A 403 16.35 -7.82 -1.20
CA PRO A 403 16.30 -6.66 -2.08
C PRO A 403 17.64 -5.96 -2.18
N ASP A 404 17.95 -5.42 -3.35
CA ASP A 404 19.14 -4.61 -3.59
C ASP A 404 19.06 -3.28 -2.83
N GLU A 405 19.97 -3.03 -1.91
CA GLU A 405 19.96 -1.84 -1.04
C GLU A 405 20.14 -0.52 -1.81
N ARG A 406 20.65 -0.55 -3.05
CA ARG A 406 20.67 0.64 -3.93
C ARG A 406 19.26 1.19 -4.20
N ALA A 407 18.23 0.37 -4.05
CA ALA A 407 16.84 0.79 -4.15
C ALA A 407 16.49 1.89 -3.14
N ILE A 408 17.14 1.93 -1.99
CA ILE A 408 16.89 2.95 -0.93
C ILE A 408 17.17 4.35 -1.47
N SER A 409 18.38 4.60 -1.94
CA SER A 409 18.76 5.93 -2.47
C SER A 409 17.96 6.29 -3.72
N LEU A 410 17.65 5.32 -4.59
CA LEU A 410 16.81 5.53 -5.77
C LEU A 410 15.37 5.90 -5.38
N GLY A 411 14.77 5.22 -4.41
CA GLY A 411 13.46 5.54 -3.87
C GLY A 411 13.41 6.94 -3.24
N VAL A 412 14.42 7.29 -2.44
CA VAL A 412 14.51 8.63 -1.84
C VAL A 412 14.63 9.72 -2.91
N ARG A 413 15.49 9.54 -3.92
CA ARG A 413 15.63 10.49 -5.05
C ARG A 413 14.31 10.72 -5.77
N ALA A 414 13.62 9.63 -6.10
CA ALA A 414 12.35 9.65 -6.80
C ALA A 414 11.29 10.40 -5.99
N MET A 415 11.07 9.97 -4.76
CA MET A 415 9.94 10.43 -3.97
C MET A 415 10.17 11.79 -3.32
N ALA A 416 11.40 12.16 -2.96
CA ALA A 416 11.69 13.52 -2.49
C ALA A 416 11.44 14.57 -3.60
N GLY A 417 11.88 14.29 -4.82
CA GLY A 417 11.60 15.14 -5.98
C GLY A 417 10.11 15.24 -6.29
N TRP A 418 9.40 14.10 -6.24
CA TRP A 418 7.97 14.06 -6.49
C TRP A 418 7.16 14.81 -5.43
N VAL A 419 7.36 14.54 -4.15
CA VAL A 419 6.67 15.22 -3.05
C VAL A 419 6.94 16.73 -3.08
N ALA A 420 8.20 17.15 -3.30
CA ALA A 420 8.55 18.55 -3.43
C ALA A 420 7.84 19.24 -4.59
N ARG A 421 7.66 18.55 -5.73
CA ARG A 421 6.90 19.05 -6.87
C ARG A 421 5.42 19.20 -6.54
N ARG A 422 4.82 18.17 -5.91
CA ARG A 422 3.36 18.15 -5.61
C ARG A 422 2.98 19.15 -4.53
N THR A 423 3.82 19.36 -3.53
CA THR A 423 3.62 20.42 -2.52
C THR A 423 3.70 21.82 -3.10
N HIS A 424 4.42 22.02 -4.21
CA HIS A 424 4.49 23.32 -4.90
C HIS A 424 3.17 23.69 -5.60
N GLY A 425 2.32 22.70 -5.96
CA GLY A 425 1.04 22.96 -6.62
C GLY A 425 1.14 23.22 -8.12
N ALA A 426 2.15 22.65 -8.78
CA ALA A 426 2.36 22.76 -10.22
C ALA A 426 1.98 21.46 -10.94
#